data_5a69b80a7c2e6939199b17282d441518
#
_entry.id   5a69b80a7c2e6939199b17282d441518
#
_cell.length_a   1.000
_cell.length_b   1.000
_cell.length_c   1.000
_cell.angle_alpha   90.00
_cell.angle_beta   90.00
_cell.angle_gamma   90.00
#
_symmetry.space_group_name_H-M   'P 1'
#
loop_
_entity.id
_entity.type
_entity.pdbx_description
1 polymer ?
#
loop_
_entity_poly.entity_id
_entity_poly.type
_entity_poly.pdbx_seq_one_letter_code
_entity_poly.pdbx_strand_id
1 'polypeptide(L)'
;MKIKIIVLFLLVSVFGHGQNTKYVNLFMGTSGDNGQLSPAATVPFGMIAVGPDSNPRTHAGYDYAIDKISGVSINRLSGVGCSGCGGNLSVRTSAPDQELHIIKRTEKATPGYYEVTFNNGVKGSFTATNNMAVQQYDFGKDADRSIWINFASSFEGMVDCEFKLKSNHEIIGYIQARNTCGHGMYKLYFYLSSNESFSIVKGKDKSYEAELRFEKSENPLELRIAVSPLDAATANLEAKQSESLSFKQLKLQANNLWENKLNKINLKGGSNDDRVIFYTSLYRIYMSPADVTTNDHRYLGSDGQIYKADGWRYFSSWSIWDTFRSKFPLLVITEPTLMRDICRSLLSLYRTGKKNWSTVSESTPTVRTEHASILLLDAYRKGIRDLDFAIGYEGMKKEADELPMASPEDRKSTRLNSSHSDRS
;
A
#
# COMPACT_ATOMS: atom_id res chain seq x y z
N MET A 1 25.46 -56.25 27.24
CA MET A 1 24.34 -55.33 27.31
C MET A 1 24.27 -54.58 25.96
N LYS A 2 23.38 -54.96 25.05
CA LYS A 2 23.28 -54.36 23.70
C LYS A 2 22.24 -53.25 23.74
N ILE A 3 22.71 -52.01 23.60
CA ILE A 3 21.84 -50.83 23.52
C ILE A 3 21.25 -50.78 22.11
N LYS A 4 19.92 -50.96 21.96
CA LYS A 4 19.20 -50.74 20.73
C LYS A 4 18.89 -49.24 20.63
N ILE A 5 19.54 -48.53 19.69
CA ILE A 5 19.20 -47.17 19.34
C ILE A 5 17.95 -47.23 18.45
N ILE A 6 16.82 -46.74 18.98
CA ILE A 6 15.58 -46.53 18.22
C ILE A 6 15.70 -45.15 17.58
N VAL A 7 15.93 -45.10 16.26
CA VAL A 7 15.88 -43.86 15.48
C VAL A 7 14.39 -43.58 15.18
N LEU A 8 13.83 -42.62 15.89
CA LEU A 8 12.48 -42.12 15.65
C LEU A 8 12.51 -41.21 14.42
N PHE A 9 12.06 -41.72 13.27
CA PHE A 9 11.83 -40.89 12.10
C PHE A 9 10.59 -40.01 12.36
N LEU A 10 10.81 -38.74 12.70
CA LEU A 10 9.77 -37.73 12.64
C LEU A 10 9.41 -37.49 11.16
N LEU A 11 8.33 -38.10 10.70
CA LEU A 11 7.63 -37.75 9.48
C LEU A 11 7.07 -36.33 9.66
N VAL A 12 7.85 -35.31 9.25
CA VAL A 12 7.31 -33.97 9.01
C VAL A 12 6.39 -34.10 7.79
N SER A 13 5.11 -34.25 8.03
CA SER A 13 4.08 -34.11 6.99
C SER A 13 4.15 -32.66 6.48
N VAL A 14 4.89 -32.45 5.39
CA VAL A 14 4.78 -31.26 4.56
C VAL A 14 3.38 -31.31 3.98
N PHE A 15 2.41 -30.74 4.68
CA PHE A 15 1.13 -30.41 4.07
C PHE A 15 1.47 -29.46 2.94
N GLY A 16 1.39 -29.96 1.70
CA GLY A 16 1.45 -29.16 0.49
C GLY A 16 0.28 -28.17 0.53
N HIS A 17 0.49 -27.00 1.09
CA HIS A 17 -0.46 -25.92 1.03
C HIS A 17 -0.58 -25.57 -0.45
N GLY A 18 -1.80 -25.68 -0.98
CA GLY A 18 -2.05 -25.32 -2.37
C GLY A 18 -1.58 -23.86 -2.60
N GLN A 19 -0.81 -23.64 -3.67
CA GLN A 19 -0.37 -22.26 -4.01
C GLN A 19 -1.57 -21.49 -4.56
N ASN A 20 -2.31 -20.80 -3.68
CA ASN A 20 -3.49 -20.04 -4.06
C ASN A 20 -3.14 -18.70 -4.74
N THR A 21 -1.92 -18.20 -4.53
CA THR A 21 -1.38 -17.02 -5.23
C THR A 21 -1.37 -17.17 -6.75
N LYS A 22 -1.29 -18.41 -7.28
CA LYS A 22 -1.32 -18.69 -8.73
C LYS A 22 -2.65 -18.37 -9.41
N TYR A 23 -3.74 -18.29 -8.64
CA TYR A 23 -5.07 -17.95 -9.14
C TYR A 23 -5.32 -16.43 -9.15
N VAL A 24 -4.44 -15.61 -8.57
CA VAL A 24 -4.64 -14.16 -8.51
C VAL A 24 -4.27 -13.50 -9.83
N ASN A 25 -5.23 -12.87 -10.47
CA ASN A 25 -5.03 -12.04 -11.66
C ASN A 25 -5.04 -10.55 -11.28
N LEU A 26 -3.86 -9.96 -11.17
CA LEU A 26 -3.71 -8.56 -10.74
C LEU A 26 -4.15 -7.54 -11.80
N PHE A 27 -4.35 -7.94 -13.04
CA PHE A 27 -4.85 -7.06 -14.09
C PHE A 27 -6.40 -6.96 -14.12
N MET A 28 -7.12 -7.82 -13.39
CA MET A 28 -8.56 -7.67 -13.24
C MET A 28 -8.93 -6.34 -12.58
N GLY A 29 -9.85 -5.58 -13.21
CA GLY A 29 -10.36 -4.31 -12.70
C GLY A 29 -9.37 -3.14 -12.81
N THR A 30 -8.42 -3.20 -13.76
CA THR A 30 -7.37 -2.20 -13.92
C THR A 30 -7.50 -1.35 -15.18
N SER A 31 -8.63 -1.36 -15.89
CA SER A 31 -8.81 -0.53 -17.09
C SER A 31 -10.10 0.26 -17.11
N GLY A 32 -10.07 1.40 -17.82
CA GLY A 32 -11.18 2.31 -18.04
C GLY A 32 -11.69 2.96 -16.76
N ASP A 33 -12.94 3.35 -16.73
CA ASP A 33 -13.61 3.97 -15.58
C ASP A 33 -13.66 3.03 -14.36
N ASN A 34 -13.43 1.73 -14.58
CA ASN A 34 -13.31 0.75 -13.52
C ASN A 34 -11.86 0.58 -13.02
N GLY A 35 -10.91 1.39 -13.50
CA GLY A 35 -9.49 1.38 -13.13
C GLY A 35 -9.21 1.84 -11.70
N GLN A 36 -9.96 1.34 -10.73
CA GLN A 36 -9.75 1.62 -9.30
C GLN A 36 -8.66 0.75 -8.68
N LEU A 37 -8.06 -0.13 -9.47
CA LEU A 37 -7.09 -1.13 -9.04
C LEU A 37 -5.82 -1.01 -9.87
N SER A 38 -4.71 -1.52 -9.33
CA SER A 38 -3.43 -1.59 -10.03
C SER A 38 -2.77 -2.95 -9.86
N PRO A 39 -1.85 -3.34 -10.77
CA PRO A 39 -1.04 -4.54 -10.65
C PRO A 39 0.21 -4.34 -9.77
N ALA A 40 0.32 -3.21 -9.08
CA ALA A 40 1.48 -2.83 -8.29
C ALA A 40 1.87 -3.91 -7.28
N ALA A 41 3.19 -4.08 -7.08
CA ALA A 41 3.73 -4.98 -6.08
C ALA A 41 3.50 -4.41 -4.67
N THR A 42 2.83 -5.18 -3.83
CA THR A 42 2.51 -4.82 -2.43
C THR A 42 2.48 -6.08 -1.56
N VAL A 43 2.50 -5.91 -0.25
CA VAL A 43 2.20 -6.97 0.74
C VAL A 43 0.81 -6.76 1.33
N PRO A 44 0.21 -7.77 1.99
CA PRO A 44 -1.09 -7.58 2.65
C PRO A 44 -1.06 -6.39 3.61
N PHE A 45 -2.01 -5.47 3.46
CA PHE A 45 -2.13 -4.24 4.25
C PHE A 45 -0.89 -3.32 4.21
N GLY A 46 -0.02 -3.45 3.20
CA GLY A 46 1.20 -2.64 3.08
C GLY A 46 0.92 -1.17 2.77
N MET A 47 1.77 -0.28 3.29
CA MET A 47 1.80 1.13 2.89
C MET A 47 2.36 1.31 1.48
N ILE A 48 3.17 0.35 1.02
CA ILE A 48 3.82 0.36 -0.28
C ILE A 48 3.00 -0.43 -1.30
N ALA A 49 2.84 0.19 -2.47
CA ALA A 49 2.31 -0.43 -3.67
C ALA A 49 3.07 0.13 -4.87
N VAL A 50 4.23 -0.48 -5.17
CA VAL A 50 5.17 -0.01 -6.19
C VAL A 50 4.79 -0.51 -7.57
N GLY A 51 4.65 0.40 -8.51
CA GLY A 51 4.24 0.06 -9.88
C GLY A 51 4.13 1.27 -10.80
N PRO A 52 3.83 1.06 -12.10
CA PRO A 52 3.79 2.12 -13.10
C PRO A 52 2.58 3.04 -12.93
N ASP A 53 2.78 4.30 -13.30
CA ASP A 53 1.79 5.38 -13.30
C ASP A 53 1.39 5.69 -14.74
N SER A 54 0.48 4.90 -15.31
CA SER A 54 0.02 5.09 -16.70
C SER A 54 -1.15 6.06 -16.81
N ASN A 55 -1.92 6.25 -15.74
CA ASN A 55 -2.97 7.27 -15.67
C ASN A 55 -3.12 7.81 -14.24
N PRO A 56 -2.37 8.85 -13.87
CA PRO A 56 -2.44 9.45 -12.53
C PRO A 56 -3.83 9.96 -12.12
N ARG A 57 -4.75 10.15 -13.09
CA ARG A 57 -6.12 10.59 -12.83
C ARG A 57 -7.09 9.46 -12.47
N THR A 58 -6.71 8.20 -12.71
CA THR A 58 -7.49 7.07 -12.22
C THR A 58 -7.28 6.89 -10.72
N HIS A 59 -8.18 6.18 -10.07
CA HIS A 59 -8.16 5.98 -8.63
C HIS A 59 -6.87 5.34 -8.09
N ALA A 60 -6.24 4.46 -8.88
CA ALA A 60 -5.01 3.75 -8.50
C ALA A 60 -3.78 4.12 -9.34
N GLY A 61 -3.87 5.17 -10.17
CA GLY A 61 -2.76 5.67 -10.99
C GLY A 61 -2.38 4.78 -12.17
N TYR A 62 -3.10 3.71 -12.46
CA TYR A 62 -2.81 2.76 -13.52
C TYR A 62 -4.05 2.47 -14.37
N ASP A 63 -3.86 2.40 -15.69
CA ASP A 63 -4.85 1.93 -16.65
C ASP A 63 -4.19 0.91 -17.58
N TYR A 64 -4.77 -0.29 -17.66
CA TYR A 64 -4.24 -1.38 -18.49
C TYR A 64 -4.21 -1.03 -19.99
N ALA A 65 -5.14 -0.19 -20.45
CA ALA A 65 -5.22 0.23 -21.85
C ALA A 65 -4.12 1.23 -22.26
N ILE A 66 -3.42 1.85 -21.29
CA ILE A 66 -2.42 2.89 -21.52
C ILE A 66 -1.02 2.30 -21.28
N ASP A 67 -0.14 2.45 -22.29
CA ASP A 67 1.24 2.01 -22.21
C ASP A 67 2.23 3.13 -21.85
N LYS A 68 1.88 4.39 -22.13
CA LYS A 68 2.67 5.54 -21.70
C LYS A 68 2.59 5.73 -20.19
N ILE A 69 3.73 5.92 -19.54
CA ILE A 69 3.81 6.12 -18.09
C ILE A 69 4.55 7.41 -17.73
N SER A 70 4.15 8.01 -16.63
CA SER A 70 4.90 9.13 -16.04
C SER A 70 6.12 8.67 -15.24
N GLY A 71 6.13 7.42 -14.78
CA GLY A 71 7.19 6.78 -14.03
C GLY A 71 6.67 5.59 -13.24
N VAL A 72 7.45 5.16 -12.26
CA VAL A 72 7.10 4.11 -11.30
C VAL A 72 7.12 4.70 -9.91
N SER A 73 5.96 4.91 -9.30
CA SER A 73 5.85 5.42 -7.94
C SER A 73 5.79 4.31 -6.90
N ILE A 74 6.02 4.67 -5.63
CA ILE A 74 6.19 3.68 -4.55
C ILE A 74 4.89 3.35 -3.81
N ASN A 75 3.87 4.19 -3.91
CA ASN A 75 2.62 4.02 -3.16
C ASN A 75 1.42 4.51 -3.94
N ARG A 76 0.27 3.93 -3.64
CA ARG A 76 -1.04 4.32 -4.17
C ARG A 76 -2.15 3.72 -3.33
N LEU A 77 -3.28 4.38 -3.22
CA LEU A 77 -4.50 3.76 -2.73
C LEU A 77 -5.19 3.01 -3.88
N SER A 78 -5.83 1.91 -3.55
CA SER A 78 -6.62 1.11 -4.50
C SER A 78 -8.02 0.89 -3.94
N GLY A 79 -9.02 0.91 -4.81
CA GLY A 79 -10.41 0.64 -4.44
C GLY A 79 -11.09 1.80 -3.72
N VAL A 80 -10.70 3.03 -3.97
CA VAL A 80 -11.38 4.24 -3.48
C VAL A 80 -12.20 4.89 -4.60
N GLY A 81 -13.31 5.52 -4.24
CA GLY A 81 -14.27 6.08 -5.20
C GLY A 81 -13.94 7.48 -5.74
N CYS A 82 -12.75 8.01 -5.49
CA CYS A 82 -12.24 9.24 -6.08
C CYS A 82 -10.77 9.10 -6.44
N SER A 83 -10.15 10.11 -7.08
CA SER A 83 -8.71 10.08 -7.33
C SER A 83 -7.95 9.72 -6.06
N GLY A 84 -7.09 8.72 -6.16
CA GLY A 84 -6.36 8.16 -5.04
C GLY A 84 -5.22 9.05 -4.61
N CYS A 85 -4.84 9.03 -3.34
CA CYS A 85 -3.58 9.60 -2.91
C CYS A 85 -2.41 8.68 -3.20
N GLY A 86 -1.18 9.19 -3.11
CA GLY A 86 0.04 8.47 -3.43
C GLY A 86 0.67 8.98 -4.72
N GLY A 87 1.29 8.08 -5.48
CA GLY A 87 2.10 8.45 -6.64
C GLY A 87 3.41 9.11 -6.24
N ASN A 88 3.89 8.83 -5.01
CA ASN A 88 5.06 9.51 -4.47
C ASN A 88 6.36 8.89 -4.97
N LEU A 89 7.41 9.71 -5.04
CA LEU A 89 8.76 9.34 -5.44
C LEU A 89 8.77 8.54 -6.75
N SER A 90 8.33 9.19 -7.82
CA SER A 90 8.25 8.55 -9.15
C SER A 90 9.63 8.40 -9.77
N VAL A 91 9.97 7.19 -10.17
CA VAL A 91 11.26 6.78 -10.74
C VAL A 91 11.13 6.49 -12.23
N ARG A 92 12.06 6.99 -13.03
CA ARG A 92 12.11 6.82 -14.48
C ARG A 92 13.48 6.34 -14.93
N THR A 93 13.50 5.57 -16.01
CA THR A 93 14.73 5.11 -16.70
C THR A 93 15.07 5.95 -17.93
N SER A 94 14.37 7.08 -18.12
CA SER A 94 14.61 8.07 -19.19
C SER A 94 14.43 9.47 -18.63
N ALA A 95 15.03 10.46 -19.30
CA ALA A 95 14.88 11.87 -18.92
C ALA A 95 13.40 12.31 -18.96
N PRO A 96 13.01 13.32 -18.16
CA PRO A 96 11.60 13.77 -18.07
C PRO A 96 10.99 14.27 -19.39
N ASP A 97 11.82 14.81 -20.29
CA ASP A 97 11.44 15.26 -21.63
C ASP A 97 11.30 14.14 -22.66
N GLN A 98 11.67 12.92 -22.30
CA GLN A 98 11.54 11.73 -23.14
C GLN A 98 10.29 10.93 -22.75
N GLU A 99 9.56 10.43 -23.73
CA GLU A 99 8.42 9.55 -23.48
C GLU A 99 8.90 8.18 -22.97
N LEU A 100 8.26 7.72 -21.90
CA LEU A 100 8.51 6.38 -21.34
C LEU A 100 7.25 5.53 -21.51
N HIS A 101 7.42 4.38 -22.15
CA HIS A 101 6.34 3.42 -22.39
C HIS A 101 6.70 2.05 -21.83
N ILE A 102 5.70 1.34 -21.34
CA ILE A 102 5.82 -0.08 -21.00
C ILE A 102 5.50 -0.95 -22.22
N ILE A 103 6.31 -1.98 -22.43
CA ILE A 103 6.02 -2.97 -23.47
C ILE A 103 5.02 -3.97 -22.91
N LYS A 104 3.72 -3.74 -23.14
CA LYS A 104 2.59 -4.47 -22.54
C LYS A 104 2.75 -6.00 -22.50
N ARG A 105 3.25 -6.61 -23.58
CA ARG A 105 3.46 -8.07 -23.63
C ARG A 105 4.49 -8.60 -22.62
N THR A 106 5.28 -7.72 -22.02
CA THR A 106 6.32 -8.09 -21.03
C THR A 106 5.84 -7.91 -19.60
N GLU A 107 4.68 -7.28 -19.39
CA GLU A 107 4.12 -7.11 -18.04
C GLU A 107 3.84 -8.46 -17.39
N LYS A 108 4.33 -8.62 -16.18
CA LYS A 108 3.98 -9.75 -15.30
C LYS A 108 3.71 -9.23 -13.91
N ALA A 109 2.59 -9.65 -13.36
CA ALA A 109 2.20 -9.30 -12.00
C ALA A 109 1.73 -10.55 -11.25
N THR A 110 2.31 -10.75 -10.08
CA THR A 110 1.91 -11.79 -9.12
C THR A 110 1.86 -11.19 -7.72
N PRO A 111 1.15 -11.77 -6.75
CA PRO A 111 1.11 -11.25 -5.41
C PRO A 111 2.51 -10.95 -4.83
N GLY A 112 2.77 -9.68 -4.53
CA GLY A 112 4.07 -9.21 -4.03
C GLY A 112 5.12 -8.88 -5.09
N TYR A 113 4.79 -8.98 -6.38
CA TYR A 113 5.76 -8.76 -7.45
C TYR A 113 5.15 -8.18 -8.72
N TYR A 114 5.87 -7.25 -9.36
CA TYR A 114 5.57 -6.73 -10.70
C TYR A 114 6.87 -6.62 -11.51
N GLU A 115 6.82 -6.93 -12.81
CA GLU A 115 7.93 -6.67 -13.73
C GLU A 115 7.44 -6.22 -15.10
N VAL A 116 8.27 -5.44 -15.80
CA VAL A 116 8.00 -4.95 -17.14
C VAL A 116 9.29 -4.50 -17.83
N THR A 117 9.31 -4.54 -19.16
CA THR A 117 10.37 -3.91 -19.97
C THR A 117 9.85 -2.59 -20.53
N PHE A 118 10.65 -1.53 -20.41
CA PHE A 118 10.35 -0.22 -20.96
C PHE A 118 10.81 -0.12 -22.43
N ASN A 119 10.28 0.89 -23.16
CA ASN A 119 10.61 1.13 -24.57
C ASN A 119 12.10 1.43 -24.82
N ASN A 120 12.84 1.90 -23.82
CA ASN A 120 14.30 2.10 -23.87
C ASN A 120 15.10 0.82 -23.60
N GLY A 121 14.45 -0.34 -23.52
CA GLY A 121 15.10 -1.65 -23.32
C GLY A 121 15.37 -2.01 -21.86
N VAL A 122 15.25 -1.09 -20.93
CA VAL A 122 15.49 -1.36 -19.50
C VAL A 122 14.38 -2.25 -18.94
N LYS A 123 14.75 -3.31 -18.24
CA LYS A 123 13.79 -4.15 -17.50
C LYS A 123 13.70 -3.69 -16.05
N GLY A 124 12.48 -3.34 -15.61
CA GLY A 124 12.16 -3.06 -14.22
C GLY A 124 11.54 -4.26 -13.52
N SER A 125 11.96 -4.53 -12.30
CA SER A 125 11.42 -5.58 -11.42
C SER A 125 11.17 -4.99 -10.02
N PHE A 126 9.99 -5.24 -9.44
CA PHE A 126 9.53 -4.54 -8.26
C PHE A 126 8.96 -5.49 -7.23
N THR A 127 9.30 -5.28 -5.98
CA THR A 127 8.70 -5.95 -4.83
C THR A 127 8.60 -4.98 -3.65
N ALA A 128 7.94 -5.37 -2.57
CA ALA A 128 7.72 -4.50 -1.43
C ALA A 128 7.81 -5.26 -0.10
N THR A 129 8.15 -4.52 0.95
CA THR A 129 7.76 -4.83 2.33
C THR A 129 6.60 -3.92 2.74
N ASN A 130 6.21 -3.93 4.02
CA ASN A 130 5.17 -3.02 4.50
C ASN A 130 5.52 -1.55 4.23
N ASN A 131 6.76 -1.16 4.49
CA ASN A 131 7.21 0.24 4.52
C ASN A 131 8.31 0.55 3.49
N MET A 132 8.71 -0.41 2.65
CA MET A 132 9.82 -0.21 1.71
C MET A 132 9.50 -0.78 0.32
N ALA A 133 9.65 0.05 -0.71
CA ALA A 133 9.69 -0.35 -2.11
C ALA A 133 11.09 -0.82 -2.47
N VAL A 134 11.21 -1.94 -3.18
CA VAL A 134 12.47 -2.44 -3.73
C VAL A 134 12.33 -2.55 -5.24
N GLN A 135 13.15 -1.82 -5.94
CA GLN A 135 13.12 -1.67 -7.38
C GLN A 135 14.46 -2.12 -7.96
N GLN A 136 14.43 -3.07 -8.88
CA GLN A 136 15.62 -3.45 -9.66
C GLN A 136 15.46 -3.05 -11.12
N TYR A 137 16.55 -2.54 -11.70
CA TYR A 137 16.63 -2.13 -13.09
C TYR A 137 17.80 -2.82 -13.78
N ASP A 138 17.50 -3.58 -14.82
CA ASP A 138 18.48 -4.21 -15.69
C ASP A 138 18.59 -3.37 -16.97
N PHE A 139 19.73 -2.69 -17.14
CA PHE A 139 20.01 -1.80 -18.27
C PHE A 139 20.67 -2.53 -19.45
N GLY A 140 21.15 -3.78 -19.25
CA GLY A 140 22.01 -4.44 -20.21
C GLY A 140 23.46 -3.95 -20.16
N LYS A 141 24.32 -4.62 -20.91
CA LYS A 141 25.80 -4.59 -20.74
C LYS A 141 26.45 -3.23 -20.96
N ASP A 142 26.08 -2.53 -22.02
CA ASP A 142 26.81 -1.33 -22.48
C ASP A 142 25.99 -0.03 -22.37
N ALA A 143 24.82 -0.10 -21.75
CA ALA A 143 23.93 1.05 -21.61
C ALA A 143 24.45 2.09 -20.61
N ASP A 144 24.15 3.34 -20.88
CA ASP A 144 24.29 4.40 -19.88
C ASP A 144 23.24 4.18 -18.80
N ARG A 145 23.69 4.13 -17.55
CA ARG A 145 22.85 3.80 -16.40
C ARG A 145 22.48 5.07 -15.65
N SER A 146 21.32 5.61 -15.97
CA SER A 146 20.76 6.73 -15.22
C SER A 146 19.33 6.48 -14.80
N ILE A 147 19.01 7.00 -13.62
CA ILE A 147 17.67 6.99 -13.02
C ILE A 147 17.28 8.43 -12.72
N TRP A 148 16.12 8.81 -13.19
CA TRP A 148 15.48 10.09 -12.85
C TRP A 148 14.45 9.88 -11.75
N ILE A 149 14.50 10.71 -10.72
CA ILE A 149 13.56 10.64 -9.60
C ILE A 149 12.86 11.97 -9.45
N ASN A 150 11.53 11.96 -9.49
CA ASN A 150 10.72 13.10 -9.10
C ASN A 150 10.28 12.93 -7.64
N PHE A 151 10.94 13.66 -6.74
CA PHE A 151 10.66 13.63 -5.31
C PHE A 151 9.35 14.32 -4.94
N ALA A 152 8.84 15.20 -5.80
CA ALA A 152 7.57 15.93 -5.62
C ALA A 152 6.37 15.24 -6.29
N SER A 153 6.57 14.05 -6.85
CA SER A 153 5.48 13.32 -7.52
C SER A 153 4.34 13.01 -6.56
N SER A 154 3.11 13.27 -6.99
CA SER A 154 1.88 12.97 -6.27
C SER A 154 0.68 13.00 -7.21
N PHE A 155 -0.27 12.07 -7.06
CA PHE A 155 -1.50 12.05 -7.87
C PHE A 155 -2.43 13.24 -7.58
N GLU A 156 -2.51 13.69 -6.32
CA GLU A 156 -3.37 14.81 -5.88
C GLU A 156 -2.62 16.14 -5.72
N GLY A 157 -1.34 16.16 -6.04
CA GLY A 157 -0.49 17.34 -5.98
C GLY A 157 0.33 17.46 -4.70
N MET A 158 1.56 17.89 -4.91
CA MET A 158 2.52 18.19 -3.86
C MET A 158 2.22 19.54 -3.22
N VAL A 159 2.41 19.64 -1.91
CA VAL A 159 2.32 20.88 -1.11
C VAL A 159 3.71 21.36 -0.72
N ASP A 160 4.56 20.45 -0.26
CA ASP A 160 5.93 20.74 0.16
C ASP A 160 6.81 19.49 -0.03
N CYS A 161 8.09 19.70 -0.34
CA CYS A 161 9.03 18.60 -0.55
C CYS A 161 10.46 19.08 -0.29
N GLU A 162 11.23 18.26 0.37
CA GLU A 162 12.66 18.47 0.56
C GLU A 162 13.41 17.15 0.41
N PHE A 163 14.58 17.17 -0.23
CA PHE A 163 15.50 16.04 -0.23
C PHE A 163 16.94 16.49 -0.07
N LYS A 164 17.74 15.63 0.58
CA LYS A 164 19.15 15.87 0.86
C LYS A 164 19.96 14.63 0.53
N LEU A 165 21.10 14.85 -0.12
CA LEU A 165 22.10 13.82 -0.28
C LEU A 165 22.74 13.55 1.08
N LYS A 166 22.73 12.31 1.53
CA LYS A 166 23.36 11.86 2.77
C LYS A 166 24.73 11.23 2.48
N SER A 167 24.82 10.50 1.37
CA SER A 167 26.08 9.95 0.83
C SER A 167 25.91 9.71 -0.68
N ASN A 168 26.96 9.19 -1.36
CA ASN A 168 26.84 8.76 -2.75
C ASN A 168 26.02 7.47 -2.94
N HIS A 169 25.39 6.95 -1.90
CA HIS A 169 24.47 5.80 -1.92
C HIS A 169 23.10 6.14 -1.31
N GLU A 170 22.93 7.29 -0.66
CA GLU A 170 21.79 7.54 0.20
C GLU A 170 21.22 8.95 0.02
N ILE A 171 19.88 9.02 -0.08
CA ILE A 171 19.11 10.28 -0.08
C ILE A 171 18.03 10.17 1.00
N ILE A 172 17.83 11.25 1.75
CA ILE A 172 16.74 11.39 2.72
C ILE A 172 15.90 12.61 2.38
N GLY A 173 14.65 12.59 2.82
CA GLY A 173 13.77 13.73 2.62
C GLY A 173 12.34 13.48 3.09
N TYR A 174 11.47 14.35 2.63
CA TYR A 174 10.03 14.20 2.83
C TYR A 174 9.24 14.76 1.64
N ILE A 175 8.03 14.31 1.51
CA ILE A 175 6.99 14.92 0.69
C ILE A 175 5.76 15.16 1.56
N GLN A 176 5.17 16.35 1.43
CA GLN A 176 3.84 16.68 1.89
C GLN A 176 2.94 16.82 0.68
N ALA A 177 1.88 16.04 0.63
CA ALA A 177 0.97 15.97 -0.51
C ALA A 177 -0.49 15.99 -0.07
N ARG A 178 -1.39 16.28 -1.03
CA ARG A 178 -2.83 16.23 -0.79
C ARG A 178 -3.32 14.80 -0.67
N ASN A 179 -4.31 14.61 0.18
CA ASN A 179 -5.01 13.33 0.35
C ASN A 179 -6.05 13.09 -0.73
N THR A 180 -6.64 11.91 -0.69
CA THR A 180 -7.75 11.47 -1.53
C THR A 180 -8.79 12.56 -1.71
N CYS A 181 -9.22 12.81 -2.95
CA CYS A 181 -10.16 13.87 -3.35
C CYS A 181 -9.72 15.29 -2.97
N GLY A 182 -8.44 15.52 -2.72
CA GLY A 182 -7.91 16.81 -2.28
C GLY A 182 -8.29 17.23 -0.85
N HIS A 183 -8.89 16.33 -0.07
CA HIS A 183 -9.34 16.60 1.31
C HIS A 183 -8.23 16.34 2.33
N GLY A 184 -7.58 17.38 2.78
CA GLY A 184 -6.50 17.29 3.77
C GLY A 184 -5.14 17.00 3.13
N MET A 185 -4.17 16.71 3.98
CA MET A 185 -2.77 16.52 3.59
C MET A 185 -2.16 15.41 4.43
N TYR A 186 -1.16 14.77 3.87
CA TYR A 186 -0.29 13.86 4.61
C TYR A 186 1.17 14.24 4.39
N LYS A 187 2.03 13.88 5.32
CA LYS A 187 3.49 14.00 5.21
C LYS A 187 4.11 12.62 5.28
N LEU A 188 4.99 12.32 4.32
CA LEU A 188 5.69 11.06 4.21
C LEU A 188 7.18 11.34 4.14
N TYR A 189 7.92 10.86 5.13
CA TYR A 189 9.38 10.90 5.13
C TYR A 189 9.91 9.68 4.41
N PHE A 190 11.06 9.83 3.75
CA PHE A 190 11.68 8.73 3.02
C PHE A 190 13.19 8.63 3.28
N TYR A 191 13.66 7.43 3.11
CA TYR A 191 15.06 7.08 3.00
C TYR A 191 15.23 6.22 1.74
N LEU A 192 16.05 6.72 0.81
CA LEU A 192 16.40 6.02 -0.41
C LEU A 192 17.85 5.56 -0.32
N SER A 193 18.10 4.30 -0.66
CA SER A 193 19.45 3.76 -0.82
C SER A 193 19.61 3.01 -2.14
N SER A 194 20.85 2.97 -2.63
CA SER A 194 21.25 2.23 -3.81
C SER A 194 22.35 1.23 -3.48
N ASN A 195 22.31 0.06 -4.15
CA ASN A 195 23.38 -0.94 -4.05
C ASN A 195 24.71 -0.49 -4.67
N GLU A 196 24.68 0.53 -5.54
CA GLU A 196 25.86 1.11 -6.20
C GLU A 196 25.95 2.60 -5.91
N SER A 197 27.18 3.15 -5.97
CA SER A 197 27.39 4.57 -5.83
C SER A 197 26.87 5.34 -7.05
N PHE A 198 26.33 6.51 -6.81
CA PHE A 198 25.86 7.42 -7.86
C PHE A 198 26.45 8.84 -7.73
N SER A 199 26.55 9.52 -8.85
CA SER A 199 26.62 10.96 -8.90
C SER A 199 25.22 11.53 -9.10
N ILE A 200 24.93 12.69 -8.48
CA ILE A 200 23.63 13.34 -8.59
C ILE A 200 23.74 14.62 -9.42
N VAL A 201 22.84 14.77 -10.38
CA VAL A 201 22.64 15.99 -11.14
C VAL A 201 21.23 16.49 -10.86
N LYS A 202 21.11 17.62 -10.16
CA LYS A 202 19.80 18.24 -9.93
C LYS A 202 19.26 18.80 -11.24
N GLY A 203 17.96 18.67 -11.44
CA GLY A 203 17.25 19.29 -12.57
C GLY A 203 17.45 20.81 -12.57
N LYS A 204 17.29 21.42 -13.74
CA LYS A 204 17.40 22.89 -13.88
C LYS A 204 16.26 23.57 -13.09
N ASP A 205 16.61 24.68 -12.42
CA ASP A 205 15.70 25.62 -11.76
C ASP A 205 14.62 25.04 -10.81
N LYS A 206 14.93 24.95 -9.51
CA LYS A 206 14.01 24.53 -8.43
C LYS A 206 13.26 23.22 -8.66
N SER A 207 13.73 22.40 -9.59
CA SER A 207 13.10 21.13 -9.87
C SER A 207 13.35 20.18 -8.70
N TYR A 208 12.28 19.57 -8.22
CA TYR A 208 12.34 18.48 -7.25
C TYR A 208 12.75 17.15 -7.92
N GLU A 209 13.34 17.25 -9.10
CA GLU A 209 13.84 16.13 -9.88
C GLU A 209 15.35 16.04 -9.81
N ALA A 210 15.87 14.85 -9.77
CA ALA A 210 17.29 14.59 -9.86
C ALA A 210 17.58 13.38 -10.74
N GLU A 211 18.65 13.46 -11.49
CA GLU A 211 19.27 12.34 -12.19
C GLU A 211 20.34 11.73 -11.30
N LEU A 212 20.24 10.43 -11.07
CA LEU A 212 21.26 9.61 -10.44
C LEU A 212 21.98 8.84 -11.55
N ARG A 213 23.29 9.10 -11.73
CA ARG A 213 24.14 8.46 -12.72
C ARG A 213 25.03 7.43 -12.05
N PHE A 214 25.09 6.26 -12.65
CA PHE A 214 25.82 5.10 -12.15
C PHE A 214 26.91 4.68 -13.16
N GLU A 215 27.96 4.06 -12.65
CA GLU A 215 28.97 3.43 -13.49
C GLU A 215 28.37 2.28 -14.31
N LYS A 216 28.97 1.96 -15.47
CA LYS A 216 28.55 0.82 -16.28
C LYS A 216 28.75 -0.48 -15.52
N SER A 217 27.76 -1.35 -15.55
CA SER A 217 27.78 -2.65 -14.88
C SER A 217 26.79 -3.59 -15.55
N GLU A 218 27.08 -4.89 -15.54
CA GLU A 218 26.14 -5.94 -15.97
C GLU A 218 25.16 -6.34 -14.83
N ASN A 219 25.44 -5.91 -13.61
CA ASN A 219 24.58 -6.23 -12.47
C ASN A 219 23.34 -5.33 -12.47
N PRO A 220 22.19 -5.84 -12.05
CA PRO A 220 21.01 -5.00 -11.85
C PRO A 220 21.26 -3.92 -10.82
N LEU A 221 20.87 -2.69 -11.16
CA LEU A 221 20.81 -1.59 -10.22
C LEU A 221 19.61 -1.80 -9.28
N GLU A 222 19.83 -1.72 -7.97
CA GLU A 222 18.78 -1.84 -6.96
C GLU A 222 18.62 -0.54 -6.19
N LEU A 223 17.38 -0.04 -6.15
CA LEU A 223 16.96 1.06 -5.29
C LEU A 223 16.02 0.53 -4.20
N ARG A 224 16.25 0.94 -2.97
CA ARG A 224 15.39 0.70 -1.82
C ARG A 224 14.86 2.02 -1.31
N ILE A 225 13.55 2.18 -1.29
CA ILE A 225 12.89 3.41 -0.86
C ILE A 225 11.97 3.08 0.30
N ALA A 226 12.45 3.31 1.50
CA ALA A 226 11.68 3.11 2.72
C ALA A 226 10.99 4.40 3.14
N VAL A 227 9.83 4.27 3.78
CA VAL A 227 9.00 5.41 4.18
C VAL A 227 8.57 5.31 5.64
N SER A 228 8.30 6.48 6.22
CA SER A 228 7.70 6.59 7.56
C SER A 228 6.83 7.84 7.64
N PRO A 229 5.68 7.79 8.33
CA PRO A 229 4.90 8.98 8.65
C PRO A 229 5.52 9.82 9.78
N LEU A 230 6.54 9.31 10.49
CA LEU A 230 7.10 9.93 11.70
C LEU A 230 8.26 10.88 11.38
N ASP A 231 9.32 10.34 10.80
CA ASP A 231 10.55 11.07 10.43
C ASP A 231 11.44 10.25 9.50
N ALA A 232 12.49 10.89 8.95
CA ALA A 232 13.44 10.26 8.04
C ALA A 232 14.38 9.26 8.76
N ALA A 233 14.64 9.44 10.06
CA ALA A 233 15.43 8.48 10.83
C ALA A 233 14.68 7.17 10.99
N THR A 234 13.38 7.23 11.24
CA THR A 234 12.51 6.05 11.27
C THR A 234 12.44 5.38 9.89
N ALA A 235 12.30 6.13 8.79
CA ALA A 235 12.35 5.55 7.44
C ALA A 235 13.68 4.80 7.18
N ASN A 236 14.80 5.32 7.66
CA ASN A 236 16.10 4.63 7.61
C ASN A 236 16.11 3.33 8.44
N LEU A 237 15.51 3.33 9.63
CA LEU A 237 15.38 2.11 10.45
C LEU A 237 14.52 1.05 9.76
N GLU A 238 13.44 1.45 9.07
CA GLU A 238 12.62 0.54 8.27
C GLU A 238 13.43 -0.14 7.14
N ALA A 239 14.31 0.61 6.45
CA ALA A 239 15.19 0.07 5.43
C ALA A 239 16.19 -0.94 5.99
N LYS A 240 16.81 -0.64 7.14
CA LYS A 240 17.85 -1.46 7.76
C LYS A 240 17.36 -2.84 8.19
N GLN A 241 16.10 -3.00 8.54
CA GLN A 241 15.57 -4.31 8.95
C GLN A 241 15.65 -5.38 7.84
N SER A 242 15.68 -4.96 6.60
CA SER A 242 15.76 -5.84 5.44
C SER A 242 17.06 -5.70 4.66
N GLU A 243 18.06 -5.01 5.22
CA GLU A 243 19.31 -4.67 4.52
C GLU A 243 20.06 -5.91 4.05
N SER A 244 20.10 -6.96 4.88
CA SER A 244 20.78 -8.22 4.56
C SER A 244 20.04 -9.10 3.55
N LEU A 245 18.79 -8.78 3.20
CA LEU A 245 17.98 -9.59 2.32
C LEU A 245 18.17 -9.17 0.86
N SER A 246 18.41 -10.14 -0.01
CA SER A 246 18.43 -9.92 -1.46
C SER A 246 17.02 -9.66 -1.99
N PHE A 247 16.93 -9.04 -3.17
CA PHE A 247 15.67 -8.86 -3.90
C PHE A 247 14.87 -10.17 -4.02
N LYS A 248 15.54 -11.27 -4.36
CA LYS A 248 14.89 -12.59 -4.48
C LYS A 248 14.26 -13.05 -3.17
N GLN A 249 14.94 -12.83 -2.04
CA GLN A 249 14.41 -13.19 -0.72
C GLN A 249 13.22 -12.30 -0.34
N LEU A 250 13.29 -10.98 -0.60
CA LEU A 250 12.17 -10.05 -0.36
C LEU A 250 10.95 -10.38 -1.21
N LYS A 251 11.15 -10.69 -2.52
CA LYS A 251 10.09 -11.17 -3.39
C LYS A 251 9.41 -12.44 -2.86
N LEU A 252 10.23 -13.41 -2.40
CA LEU A 252 9.71 -14.65 -1.82
C LEU A 252 8.93 -14.39 -0.53
N GLN A 253 9.44 -13.52 0.35
CA GLN A 253 8.74 -13.13 1.58
C GLN A 253 7.39 -12.48 1.28
N ALA A 254 7.35 -11.53 0.33
CA ALA A 254 6.11 -10.89 -0.10
C ALA A 254 5.09 -11.91 -0.62
N ASN A 255 5.52 -12.85 -1.47
CA ASN A 255 4.65 -13.92 -1.96
C ASN A 255 4.13 -14.82 -0.83
N ASN A 256 5.00 -15.20 0.13
CA ASN A 256 4.61 -16.03 1.27
C ASN A 256 3.60 -15.33 2.19
N LEU A 257 3.72 -14.02 2.39
CA LEU A 257 2.73 -13.24 3.14
C LEU A 257 1.36 -13.32 2.47
N TRP A 258 1.31 -13.19 1.15
CA TRP A 258 0.09 -13.34 0.37
C TRP A 258 -0.47 -14.76 0.43
N GLU A 259 0.39 -15.76 0.26
CA GLU A 259 -0.03 -17.17 0.34
C GLU A 259 -0.67 -17.48 1.70
N ASN A 260 -0.07 -17.00 2.80
CA ASN A 260 -0.62 -17.16 4.14
C ASN A 260 -2.01 -16.53 4.29
N LYS A 261 -2.27 -15.39 3.65
CA LYS A 261 -3.59 -14.74 3.67
C LYS A 261 -4.61 -15.46 2.81
N LEU A 262 -4.23 -15.82 1.59
CA LEU A 262 -5.14 -16.51 0.65
C LEU A 262 -5.50 -17.92 1.10
N ASN A 263 -4.63 -18.60 1.85
CA ASN A 263 -4.89 -19.92 2.42
C ASN A 263 -5.84 -19.91 3.64
N LYS A 264 -6.28 -18.74 4.11
CA LYS A 264 -7.33 -18.69 5.15
C LYS A 264 -8.66 -19.24 4.68
N ILE A 265 -8.91 -19.19 3.37
CA ILE A 265 -10.10 -19.78 2.75
C ILE A 265 -9.67 -20.70 1.61
N ASN A 266 -9.99 -21.96 1.71
CA ASN A 266 -9.71 -22.95 0.67
C ASN A 266 -10.97 -23.29 -0.11
N LEU A 267 -11.03 -22.87 -1.37
CA LEU A 267 -12.14 -23.14 -2.26
C LEU A 267 -12.04 -24.57 -2.82
N LYS A 268 -13.13 -25.34 -2.71
CA LYS A 268 -13.27 -26.66 -3.33
C LYS A 268 -14.34 -26.60 -4.41
N GLY A 269 -14.10 -27.25 -5.54
CA GLY A 269 -15.00 -27.23 -6.70
C GLY A 269 -14.82 -25.97 -7.56
N GLY A 270 -15.81 -25.71 -8.42
CA GLY A 270 -15.78 -24.62 -9.39
C GLY A 270 -14.82 -24.82 -10.56
N SER A 271 -14.94 -23.97 -11.56
CA SER A 271 -14.03 -23.89 -12.70
C SER A 271 -12.70 -23.20 -12.30
N ASN A 272 -11.74 -23.15 -13.22
CA ASN A 272 -10.53 -22.36 -13.02
C ASN A 272 -10.85 -20.87 -12.94
N ASP A 273 -11.79 -20.37 -13.73
CA ASP A 273 -12.20 -18.97 -13.74
C ASP A 273 -12.89 -18.58 -12.43
N ASP A 274 -13.72 -19.45 -11.86
CA ASP A 274 -14.29 -19.23 -10.52
C ASP A 274 -13.21 -19.07 -9.45
N ARG A 275 -12.15 -19.86 -9.53
CA ARG A 275 -10.99 -19.74 -8.61
C ARG A 275 -10.23 -18.47 -8.83
N VAL A 276 -10.02 -18.05 -10.07
CA VAL A 276 -9.36 -16.77 -10.41
C VAL A 276 -10.16 -15.60 -9.87
N ILE A 277 -11.47 -15.57 -10.09
CA ILE A 277 -12.35 -14.52 -9.57
C ILE A 277 -12.32 -14.50 -8.04
N PHE A 278 -12.47 -15.65 -7.40
CA PHE A 278 -12.48 -15.78 -5.94
C PHE A 278 -11.17 -15.30 -5.30
N TYR A 279 -10.03 -15.88 -5.71
CA TYR A 279 -8.74 -15.52 -5.09
C TYR A 279 -8.27 -14.13 -5.45
N THR A 280 -8.62 -13.60 -6.62
CA THR A 280 -8.36 -12.19 -6.96
C THR A 280 -9.20 -11.26 -6.09
N SER A 281 -10.47 -11.56 -5.87
CA SER A 281 -11.35 -10.80 -4.97
C SER A 281 -10.85 -10.87 -3.52
N LEU A 282 -10.46 -12.06 -3.05
CA LEU A 282 -9.88 -12.25 -1.72
C LEU A 282 -8.56 -11.48 -1.55
N TYR A 283 -7.69 -11.45 -2.56
CA TYR A 283 -6.49 -10.63 -2.58
C TYR A 283 -6.84 -9.14 -2.37
N ARG A 284 -7.85 -8.61 -3.09
CA ARG A 284 -8.28 -7.21 -2.98
C ARG A 284 -8.81 -6.85 -1.58
N ILE A 285 -9.39 -7.80 -0.85
CA ILE A 285 -9.82 -7.60 0.54
C ILE A 285 -8.64 -7.21 1.45
N TYR A 286 -7.46 -7.80 1.23
CA TYR A 286 -6.28 -7.58 2.07
C TYR A 286 -5.41 -6.39 1.65
N MET A 287 -5.83 -5.58 0.66
CA MET A 287 -5.07 -4.41 0.22
C MET A 287 -5.23 -3.16 1.09
N SER A 288 -6.32 -3.07 1.85
CA SER A 288 -6.62 -1.94 2.73
C SER A 288 -7.36 -2.40 3.99
N PRO A 289 -7.38 -1.64 5.09
CA PRO A 289 -6.61 -0.43 5.36
C PRO A 289 -5.11 -0.71 5.38
N ALA A 290 -4.26 0.32 5.34
CA ALA A 290 -2.83 0.16 5.44
C ALA A 290 -2.38 0.06 6.92
N ASP A 291 -1.47 -0.86 7.21
CA ASP A 291 -0.74 -0.91 8.47
C ASP A 291 0.33 0.19 8.45
N VAL A 292 0.08 1.26 9.18
CA VAL A 292 0.96 2.44 9.26
C VAL A 292 1.83 2.45 10.51
N THR A 293 1.88 1.31 11.23
CA THR A 293 2.74 1.14 12.39
C THR A 293 4.19 0.93 11.93
N THR A 294 5.10 1.63 12.54
CA THR A 294 6.54 1.39 12.35
C THR A 294 6.97 0.07 12.96
N ASN A 295 8.13 -0.43 12.57
CA ASN A 295 8.66 -1.70 13.09
C ASN A 295 9.01 -1.65 14.59
N ASP A 296 9.24 -0.46 15.13
CA ASP A 296 9.42 -0.23 16.59
C ASP A 296 8.08 0.06 17.32
N HIS A 297 6.97 -0.30 16.69
CA HIS A 297 5.60 -0.20 17.21
C HIS A 297 5.10 1.22 17.49
N ARG A 298 5.62 2.23 16.81
CA ARG A 298 5.11 3.61 16.89
C ARG A 298 4.15 3.93 15.74
N TYR A 299 3.25 4.88 15.96
CA TYR A 299 2.37 5.41 14.92
C TYR A 299 2.05 6.90 15.17
N LEU A 300 1.67 7.59 14.11
CA LEU A 300 1.23 8.98 14.18
C LEU A 300 -0.27 9.03 14.44
N GLY A 301 -0.67 9.65 15.54
CA GLY A 301 -2.08 9.95 15.84
C GLY A 301 -2.61 11.08 14.93
N SER A 302 -3.94 11.17 14.83
CA SER A 302 -4.58 12.24 14.04
C SER A 302 -4.45 13.63 14.67
N ASP A 303 -3.98 13.72 15.91
CA ASP A 303 -3.58 14.96 16.60
C ASP A 303 -2.11 15.37 16.31
N GLY A 304 -1.40 14.59 15.50
CA GLY A 304 0.01 14.81 15.19
C GLY A 304 0.99 14.34 16.26
N GLN A 305 0.52 13.67 17.33
CA GLN A 305 1.39 13.11 18.36
C GLN A 305 1.83 11.68 18.00
N ILE A 306 2.99 11.27 18.48
CA ILE A 306 3.50 9.92 18.30
C ILE A 306 3.05 9.03 19.45
N TYR A 307 2.44 7.92 19.12
CA TYR A 307 1.95 6.91 20.07
C TYR A 307 2.67 5.58 19.87
N LYS A 308 2.51 4.67 20.84
CA LYS A 308 3.04 3.32 20.80
C LYS A 308 1.91 2.29 20.77
N ALA A 309 2.00 1.33 19.86
CA ALA A 309 1.06 0.23 19.70
C ALA A 309 1.69 -1.05 20.26
N ASP A 310 1.78 -1.18 21.60
CA ASP A 310 2.41 -2.34 22.24
C ASP A 310 1.52 -3.59 22.07
N GLY A 311 2.03 -4.56 21.31
CA GLY A 311 1.37 -5.84 21.05
C GLY A 311 0.20 -5.78 20.06
N TRP A 312 0.05 -4.71 19.28
CA TRP A 312 -0.95 -4.55 18.23
C TRP A 312 -0.44 -3.68 17.09
N ARG A 313 -1.24 -3.54 16.00
CA ARG A 313 -0.88 -2.74 14.82
C ARG A 313 -1.94 -1.65 14.59
N TYR A 314 -1.47 -0.44 14.27
CA TYR A 314 -2.34 0.69 13.94
C TYR A 314 -2.56 0.79 12.43
N PHE A 315 -3.84 0.79 12.05
CA PHE A 315 -4.28 0.85 10.65
C PHE A 315 -4.87 2.20 10.29
N SER A 316 -4.68 2.63 9.05
CA SER A 316 -5.23 3.87 8.50
C SER A 316 -5.59 3.71 7.01
N SER A 317 -6.05 4.79 6.39
CA SER A 317 -6.46 4.79 4.97
C SER A 317 -7.69 3.91 4.72
N TRP A 318 -8.77 4.23 5.43
CA TRP A 318 -10.03 3.51 5.39
C TRP A 318 -10.88 3.87 4.17
N SER A 319 -11.64 2.90 3.66
CA SER A 319 -12.84 3.11 2.86
C SER A 319 -13.96 2.27 3.48
N ILE A 320 -14.49 2.72 4.63
CA ILE A 320 -15.45 1.95 5.42
C ILE A 320 -16.80 1.89 4.72
N TRP A 321 -17.18 2.94 4.00
CA TRP A 321 -18.46 3.02 3.30
C TRP A 321 -18.71 1.86 2.32
N ASP A 322 -17.68 1.46 1.58
CA ASP A 322 -17.78 0.32 0.65
C ASP A 322 -17.61 -1.03 1.36
N THR A 323 -16.87 -1.07 2.46
CA THR A 323 -16.30 -2.30 2.99
C THR A 323 -17.00 -2.85 4.22
N PHE A 324 -17.83 -2.04 4.89
CA PHE A 324 -18.49 -2.44 6.13
C PHE A 324 -19.47 -3.62 5.95
N ARG A 325 -20.06 -3.78 4.77
CA ARG A 325 -21.11 -4.77 4.51
C ARG A 325 -20.59 -6.21 4.39
N SER A 326 -19.40 -6.39 3.81
CA SER A 326 -18.88 -7.74 3.50
C SER A 326 -17.44 -7.95 3.95
N LYS A 327 -16.54 -7.01 3.67
CA LYS A 327 -15.10 -7.17 3.95
C LYS A 327 -14.83 -7.31 5.45
N PHE A 328 -15.24 -6.35 6.28
CA PHE A 328 -14.97 -6.42 7.70
C PHE A 328 -15.73 -7.54 8.41
N PRO A 329 -17.01 -7.85 8.10
CA PRO A 329 -17.67 -9.05 8.57
C PRO A 329 -16.95 -10.35 8.24
N LEU A 330 -16.32 -10.46 7.06
CA LEU A 330 -15.49 -11.61 6.69
C LEU A 330 -14.20 -11.63 7.54
N LEU A 331 -13.53 -10.49 7.72
CA LEU A 331 -12.30 -10.41 8.51
C LEU A 331 -12.51 -10.74 9.98
N VAL A 332 -13.66 -10.42 10.56
CA VAL A 332 -13.98 -10.83 11.95
C VAL A 332 -13.97 -12.34 12.10
N ILE A 333 -14.42 -13.08 11.06
CA ILE A 333 -14.49 -14.53 11.07
C ILE A 333 -13.12 -15.16 10.75
N THR A 334 -12.42 -14.65 9.73
CA THR A 334 -11.20 -15.28 9.20
C THR A 334 -9.92 -14.80 9.85
N GLU A 335 -9.92 -13.58 10.41
CA GLU A 335 -8.74 -12.89 10.96
C GLU A 335 -9.09 -12.11 12.25
N PRO A 336 -9.60 -12.77 13.30
CA PRO A 336 -10.11 -12.08 14.51
C PRO A 336 -9.06 -11.22 15.21
N THR A 337 -7.79 -11.64 15.21
CA THR A 337 -6.68 -10.84 15.79
C THR A 337 -6.44 -9.55 15.00
N LEU A 338 -6.39 -9.63 13.67
CA LEU A 338 -6.30 -8.46 12.80
C LEU A 338 -7.49 -7.54 13.00
N MET A 339 -8.68 -8.09 13.07
CA MET A 339 -9.90 -7.30 13.26
C MET A 339 -9.94 -6.60 14.63
N ARG A 340 -9.38 -7.22 15.67
CA ARG A 340 -9.16 -6.56 16.97
C ARG A 340 -8.26 -5.33 16.83
N ASP A 341 -7.15 -5.43 16.10
CA ASP A 341 -6.23 -4.31 15.87
C ASP A 341 -6.89 -3.20 15.04
N ILE A 342 -7.70 -3.55 14.05
CA ILE A 342 -8.52 -2.60 13.28
C ILE A 342 -9.50 -1.86 14.19
N CYS A 343 -10.21 -2.56 15.07
CA CYS A 343 -11.10 -1.92 16.04
C CYS A 343 -10.33 -1.00 17.01
N ARG A 344 -9.16 -1.43 17.51
CA ARG A 344 -8.29 -0.58 18.34
C ARG A 344 -7.86 0.68 17.59
N SER A 345 -7.55 0.57 16.30
CA SER A 345 -7.18 1.71 15.48
C SER A 345 -8.31 2.73 15.37
N LEU A 346 -9.55 2.28 15.18
CA LEU A 346 -10.71 3.18 15.17
C LEU A 346 -10.94 3.84 16.53
N LEU A 347 -10.84 3.09 17.62
CA LEU A 347 -10.95 3.66 18.97
C LEU A 347 -9.83 4.65 19.28
N SER A 348 -8.59 4.35 18.85
CA SER A 348 -7.46 5.28 18.97
C SER A 348 -7.67 6.54 18.13
N LEU A 349 -8.15 6.40 16.90
CA LEU A 349 -8.49 7.52 16.03
C LEU A 349 -9.49 8.48 16.69
N TYR A 350 -10.53 7.95 17.32
CA TYR A 350 -11.51 8.74 18.04
C TYR A 350 -10.88 9.47 19.24
N ARG A 351 -9.99 8.81 19.99
CA ARG A 351 -9.31 9.39 21.17
C ARG A 351 -8.35 10.51 20.79
N THR A 352 -7.53 10.29 19.78
CA THR A 352 -6.41 11.18 19.41
C THR A 352 -6.82 12.27 18.43
N GLY A 353 -7.98 12.13 17.83
CA GLY A 353 -8.41 12.98 16.74
C GLY A 353 -9.46 13.99 17.09
N LYS A 354 -10.28 14.24 16.11
CA LYS A 354 -11.32 15.25 16.12
C LYS A 354 -12.60 14.79 16.81
N LYS A 355 -12.59 13.63 17.45
CA LYS A 355 -13.76 12.99 18.03
C LYS A 355 -14.89 12.70 17.02
N ASN A 356 -14.51 12.34 15.79
CA ASN A 356 -15.45 12.19 14.68
C ASN A 356 -15.04 11.12 13.64
N TRP A 357 -14.20 10.16 14.02
CA TRP A 357 -13.70 9.08 13.15
C TRP A 357 -12.92 9.52 11.90
N SER A 358 -12.53 10.81 11.79
CA SER A 358 -11.70 11.29 10.68
C SER A 358 -10.37 10.56 10.65
N THR A 359 -9.92 10.15 9.47
CA THR A 359 -8.65 9.46 9.25
C THR A 359 -7.56 10.43 8.82
N VAL A 360 -6.31 9.96 8.74
CA VAL A 360 -5.21 10.72 8.14
C VAL A 360 -5.48 11.02 6.66
N SER A 361 -6.15 10.10 5.97
CA SER A 361 -6.54 10.27 4.56
C SER A 361 -7.81 11.10 4.38
N GLU A 362 -8.57 11.36 5.45
CA GLU A 362 -9.78 12.19 5.42
C GLU A 362 -9.81 13.09 6.65
N SER A 363 -9.51 14.36 6.47
CA SER A 363 -9.39 15.34 7.57
C SER A 363 -10.73 15.80 8.15
N THR A 364 -11.81 15.46 7.48
CA THR A 364 -13.19 15.79 7.89
C THR A 364 -14.04 14.53 7.92
N PRO A 365 -15.11 14.47 8.76
CA PRO A 365 -16.07 13.38 8.70
C PRO A 365 -16.73 13.35 7.33
N THR A 366 -16.75 12.19 6.72
CA THR A 366 -17.41 11.95 5.45
C THR A 366 -18.31 10.73 5.57
N VAL A 367 -19.13 10.45 4.58
CA VAL A 367 -19.95 9.22 4.50
C VAL A 367 -19.15 7.93 4.66
N ARG A 368 -17.84 8.01 4.60
CA ARG A 368 -16.94 6.86 4.64
C ARG A 368 -16.54 6.45 6.05
N THR A 369 -16.63 7.38 7.01
CA THR A 369 -16.20 7.14 8.39
C THR A 369 -17.36 6.84 9.33
N GLU A 370 -18.59 7.30 9.04
CA GLU A 370 -19.78 7.06 9.87
C GLU A 370 -20.11 5.56 10.05
N HIS A 371 -19.68 4.70 9.12
CA HIS A 371 -19.88 3.26 9.24
C HIS A 371 -18.91 2.59 10.23
N ALA A 372 -18.03 3.32 10.90
CA ALA A 372 -17.20 2.80 11.99
C ALA A 372 -18.04 2.20 13.11
N SER A 373 -19.19 2.82 13.41
CA SER A 373 -20.16 2.34 14.40
C SER A 373 -20.68 0.93 14.07
N ILE A 374 -21.02 0.68 12.80
CA ILE A 374 -21.50 -0.61 12.33
C ILE A 374 -20.40 -1.67 12.45
N LEU A 375 -19.18 -1.32 12.06
CA LEU A 375 -18.02 -2.20 12.13
C LEU A 375 -17.71 -2.62 13.58
N LEU A 376 -17.67 -1.66 14.51
CA LEU A 376 -17.41 -1.91 15.91
C LEU A 376 -18.51 -2.77 16.54
N LEU A 377 -19.79 -2.51 16.23
CA LEU A 377 -20.91 -3.30 16.72
C LEU A 377 -20.88 -4.75 16.19
N ASP A 378 -20.56 -4.94 14.90
CA ASP A 378 -20.45 -6.27 14.29
C ASP A 378 -19.32 -7.07 14.94
N ALA A 379 -18.15 -6.45 15.13
CA ALA A 379 -17.02 -7.06 15.81
C ALA A 379 -17.35 -7.47 17.24
N TYR A 380 -18.02 -6.59 18.01
CA TYR A 380 -18.47 -6.86 19.38
C TYR A 380 -19.44 -8.06 19.42
N ARG A 381 -20.44 -8.07 18.55
CA ARG A 381 -21.43 -9.16 18.48
C ARG A 381 -20.80 -10.51 18.11
N LYS A 382 -19.76 -10.50 17.32
CA LYS A 382 -19.02 -11.70 16.91
C LYS A 382 -17.88 -12.11 17.88
N GLY A 383 -17.80 -11.48 19.06
CA GLY A 383 -16.98 -11.95 20.17
C GLY A 383 -15.70 -11.16 20.44
N ILE A 384 -15.39 -10.10 19.70
CA ILE A 384 -14.30 -9.18 20.03
C ILE A 384 -14.81 -8.21 21.10
N ARG A 385 -14.55 -8.52 22.38
CA ARG A 385 -15.13 -7.78 23.53
C ARG A 385 -14.09 -7.19 24.47
N ASP A 386 -12.81 -7.48 24.27
CA ASP A 386 -11.67 -7.07 25.11
C ASP A 386 -11.10 -5.69 24.71
N LEU A 387 -11.96 -4.80 24.21
CA LEU A 387 -11.64 -3.43 23.82
C LEU A 387 -12.44 -2.44 24.63
N ASP A 388 -11.98 -1.19 24.69
CA ASP A 388 -12.69 -0.10 25.36
C ASP A 388 -13.89 0.37 24.52
N PHE A 389 -14.94 -0.45 24.49
CA PHE A 389 -16.16 -0.13 23.78
C PHE A 389 -16.96 1.02 24.41
N ALA A 390 -16.64 1.47 25.61
CA ALA A 390 -17.24 2.67 26.18
C ALA A 390 -16.93 3.91 25.34
N ILE A 391 -15.67 4.01 24.86
CA ILE A 391 -15.25 5.05 23.91
C ILE A 391 -15.93 4.87 22.55
N GLY A 392 -16.05 3.62 22.09
CA GLY A 392 -16.79 3.31 20.86
C GLY A 392 -18.25 3.77 20.97
N TYR A 393 -18.91 3.52 22.09
CA TYR A 393 -20.29 3.96 22.36
C TYR A 393 -20.40 5.48 22.41
N GLU A 394 -19.46 6.18 23.07
CA GLU A 394 -19.40 7.65 23.07
C GLU A 394 -19.35 8.19 21.62
N GLY A 395 -18.48 7.62 20.78
CA GLY A 395 -18.40 8.00 19.39
C GLY A 395 -19.66 7.72 18.58
N MET A 396 -20.30 6.57 18.80
CA MET A 396 -21.57 6.22 18.16
C MET A 396 -22.70 7.19 18.56
N LYS A 397 -22.79 7.53 19.84
CA LYS A 397 -23.78 8.48 20.35
C LYS A 397 -23.55 9.86 19.75
N LYS A 398 -22.31 10.32 19.74
CA LYS A 398 -21.95 11.62 19.17
C LYS A 398 -22.29 11.69 17.67
N GLU A 399 -22.00 10.64 16.91
CA GLU A 399 -22.37 10.57 15.48
C GLU A 399 -23.89 10.58 15.26
N ALA A 400 -24.66 9.97 16.18
CA ALA A 400 -26.11 9.97 16.09
C ALA A 400 -26.73 11.34 16.43
N ASP A 401 -26.13 12.07 17.37
CA ASP A 401 -26.61 13.38 17.85
C ASP A 401 -26.10 14.53 16.97
N GLU A 402 -24.88 14.44 16.43
CA GLU A 402 -24.26 15.46 15.58
C GLU A 402 -24.52 15.18 14.10
N LEU A 403 -24.44 16.22 13.29
CA LEU A 403 -24.42 16.10 11.83
C LEU A 403 -23.00 15.77 11.38
N PRO A 404 -22.70 14.54 10.95
CA PRO A 404 -21.36 14.23 10.42
C PRO A 404 -21.06 14.97 9.11
N MET A 405 -22.08 15.51 8.44
CA MET A 405 -21.99 16.15 7.14
C MET A 405 -22.47 17.61 7.17
N ALA A 406 -21.80 18.45 6.38
CA ALA A 406 -22.05 19.88 6.31
C ALA A 406 -23.41 20.25 5.68
N SER A 407 -24.12 19.32 5.03
CA SER A 407 -25.37 19.57 4.32
C SER A 407 -26.53 18.71 4.86
N PRO A 408 -27.69 19.32 5.19
CA PRO A 408 -28.88 18.55 5.54
C PRO A 408 -29.42 17.65 4.42
N GLU A 409 -29.06 17.94 3.15
CA GLU A 409 -29.45 17.16 1.98
C GLU A 409 -28.70 15.85 1.91
N ASP A 410 -27.45 15.82 2.34
CA ASP A 410 -26.67 14.59 2.46
C ASP A 410 -27.21 13.62 3.51
N ARG A 411 -27.93 14.09 4.51
CA ARG A 411 -28.66 13.25 5.48
C ARG A 411 -29.74 12.40 4.84
N LYS A 412 -30.44 12.92 3.84
CA LYS A 412 -31.50 12.17 3.14
C LYS A 412 -30.91 11.07 2.29
N SER A 413 -29.77 11.32 1.66
CA SER A 413 -29.08 10.34 0.82
C SER A 413 -28.47 9.20 1.63
N THR A 414 -27.93 9.45 2.81
CA THR A 414 -27.33 8.42 3.67
C THR A 414 -28.35 7.53 4.37
N ARG A 415 -29.55 8.03 4.64
CA ARG A 415 -30.63 7.24 5.26
C ARG A 415 -31.48 6.45 4.29
N LEU A 416 -31.61 6.91 3.03
CA LEU A 416 -32.56 6.38 2.07
C LEU A 416 -31.96 5.78 0.81
N ASN A 417 -30.71 6.11 0.46
CA ASN A 417 -30.12 5.63 -0.78
C ASN A 417 -28.70 5.08 -0.57
N SER A 418 -28.62 3.79 -0.47
CA SER A 418 -27.40 3.02 -0.69
C SER A 418 -27.19 2.69 -2.19
N SER A 419 -27.95 3.30 -3.10
CA SER A 419 -27.87 3.02 -4.53
C SER A 419 -27.08 4.11 -5.26
N HIS A 420 -26.04 3.68 -5.95
CA HIS A 420 -25.23 4.47 -6.86
C HIS A 420 -25.96 4.94 -8.14
N SER A 421 -27.32 4.86 -8.19
CA SER A 421 -28.05 4.97 -9.45
C SER A 421 -28.39 6.39 -9.89
N ASP A 422 -28.09 7.42 -9.11
CA ASP A 422 -28.54 8.78 -9.44
C ASP A 422 -27.38 9.79 -9.61
N ARG A 423 -26.34 9.38 -10.33
CA ARG A 423 -25.42 10.35 -10.95
C ARG A 423 -25.13 9.89 -12.39
N SER A 424 -26.05 10.18 -13.27
CA SER A 424 -25.80 10.33 -14.70
C SER A 424 -25.29 11.74 -14.99
#